data_3ac3a51919de709d79f7c32994aa378b
#
_entry.id   3ac3a51919de709d79f7c32994aa378b
#
_cell.length_a   1.000
_cell.length_b   1.000
_cell.length_c   1.000
_cell.angle_alpha   90.00
_cell.angle_beta   90.00
_cell.angle_gamma   90.00
#
_symmetry.space_group_name_H-M   'P 1'
#
loop_
_entity.id
_entity.type
_entity.pdbx_description
1 polymer ?
#
loop_
_entity_poly.entity_id
_entity_poly.type
_entity_poly.pdbx_seq_one_letter_code
_entity_poly.pdbx_strand_id
1 'polypeptide(L)'
;MIRDERSTEQVYYVQEALHSNPFTNSAAFDGWDLEYTQLSSGQYQCETREMWIPGLQIYTEAGNVTSNQLGTAWCNSYVFALPCSMEHEGRINGRRWDRELVAFRGENEYDALVPPMKLLIVAVSRDSVAEYMETVEHVSVTDWLKRGMLLVEDQAYKSRMVEAFTGVLDGCCADSSLLSHRQARSAVKQATMEIIAPIILQNLNLPPIIYREFNHVQIVRRAREFLLDNITEPMQIIDVCREIGVSRRALQYSFQDLLNINPVTYLRLLRLNGARRDLINAGEQPVQVKDVVARWGFWHLSRFSSEYKQIFNELPSETLRHVNQLARSV
;
A
#
# COMPACT_ATOMS: atom_id res chain seq x y z
N MET A 1 16.86 -2.59 -8.19
CA MET A 1 17.52 -1.85 -9.29
C MET A 1 17.20 -2.56 -10.62
N ILE A 2 15.92 -2.60 -11.00
CA ILE A 2 15.45 -3.02 -12.32
C ILE A 2 14.13 -2.28 -12.56
N ARG A 3 14.22 -1.11 -13.16
CA ARG A 3 13.16 -0.44 -13.93
C ARG A 3 13.68 0.89 -14.46
N ASP A 4 14.52 0.77 -15.49
CA ASP A 4 14.98 1.92 -16.27
C ASP A 4 14.91 1.63 -17.78
N GLU A 5 13.78 1.05 -18.21
CA GLU A 5 13.49 0.87 -19.63
C GLU A 5 11.99 1.04 -19.93
N ARG A 6 11.33 2.06 -19.35
CA ARG A 6 10.20 2.64 -20.06
C ARG A 6 10.73 3.83 -20.86
N SER A 7 10.64 3.70 -22.15
CA SER A 7 11.08 4.71 -23.12
C SER A 7 10.64 6.10 -22.65
N THR A 8 11.55 7.05 -22.73
CA THR A 8 11.46 8.47 -22.39
C THR A 8 10.35 9.24 -23.16
N GLU A 9 9.39 8.55 -23.80
CA GLU A 9 8.41 9.16 -24.70
C GLU A 9 6.95 9.15 -24.19
N GLN A 10 6.58 8.35 -23.19
CA GLN A 10 5.18 8.31 -22.75
C GLN A 10 4.96 9.20 -21.52
N VAL A 11 4.50 10.42 -21.76
CA VAL A 11 4.26 11.48 -20.76
C VAL A 11 2.98 11.22 -19.93
N TYR A 12 2.25 10.13 -20.18
CA TYR A 12 1.00 9.75 -19.50
C TYR A 12 0.69 8.29 -19.73
N TYR A 13 -0.08 7.67 -18.86
CA TYR A 13 -0.65 6.34 -19.07
C TYR A 13 -1.97 6.16 -18.32
N VAL A 14 -2.74 5.17 -18.77
CA VAL A 14 -3.91 4.60 -18.09
C VAL A 14 -3.71 3.10 -18.04
N GLN A 15 -3.92 2.47 -16.90
CA GLN A 15 -3.82 1.02 -16.78
C GLN A 15 -4.90 0.45 -15.86
N GLU A 16 -5.35 -0.75 -16.19
CA GLU A 16 -6.23 -1.55 -15.36
C GLU A 16 -5.58 -2.91 -15.16
N ALA A 17 -5.59 -3.43 -13.94
CA ALA A 17 -4.99 -4.72 -13.64
C ALA A 17 -5.75 -5.46 -12.56
N LEU A 18 -5.74 -6.78 -12.66
CA LEU A 18 -6.20 -7.69 -11.61
C LEU A 18 -4.99 -8.44 -11.05
N HIS A 19 -4.70 -8.21 -9.77
CA HIS A 19 -3.58 -8.82 -9.08
C HIS A 19 -4.06 -10.03 -8.28
N SER A 20 -3.39 -11.17 -8.47
CA SER A 20 -3.64 -12.42 -7.74
C SER A 20 -2.70 -12.65 -6.56
N ASN A 21 -1.82 -11.69 -6.29
CA ASN A 21 -0.91 -11.73 -5.15
C ASN A 21 -0.49 -10.32 -4.73
N PRO A 22 -0.10 -10.12 -3.45
CA PRO A 22 0.25 -8.81 -2.93
C PRO A 22 1.52 -8.21 -3.56
N PHE A 23 2.44 -9.02 -4.08
CA PHE A 23 3.73 -8.54 -4.62
C PHE A 23 3.56 -7.86 -5.97
N THR A 24 2.72 -8.41 -6.86
CA THR A 24 2.42 -7.75 -8.14
C THR A 24 1.61 -6.49 -7.94
N ASN A 25 0.76 -6.44 -6.91
CA ASN A 25 0.00 -5.25 -6.58
C ASN A 25 0.92 -4.14 -6.04
N SER A 26 1.74 -4.42 -5.03
CA SER A 26 2.65 -3.42 -4.47
C SER A 26 3.66 -2.89 -5.50
N ALA A 27 4.03 -3.69 -6.49
CA ALA A 27 4.94 -3.30 -7.57
C ALA A 27 4.26 -2.55 -8.74
N ALA A 28 2.94 -2.37 -8.71
CA ALA A 28 2.19 -1.82 -9.84
C ALA A 28 2.30 -0.29 -9.95
N PHE A 29 2.56 0.41 -8.84
CA PHE A 29 2.49 1.86 -8.80
C PHE A 29 3.86 2.51 -9.00
N ASP A 30 4.01 3.27 -10.08
CA ASP A 30 5.26 3.94 -10.41
C ASP A 30 5.61 5.02 -9.38
N GLY A 31 6.87 5.00 -8.93
CA GLY A 31 7.41 5.97 -7.96
C GLY A 31 7.04 5.70 -6.50
N TRP A 32 6.25 4.66 -6.22
CA TRP A 32 5.96 4.21 -4.86
C TRP A 32 6.94 3.11 -4.45
N ASP A 33 7.30 3.12 -3.18
CA ASP A 33 8.04 2.03 -2.54
C ASP A 33 7.10 1.34 -1.55
N LEU A 34 6.54 0.21 -1.96
CA LEU A 34 5.45 -0.47 -1.26
C LEU A 34 5.78 -1.93 -0.96
N GLU A 35 5.44 -2.35 0.24
CA GLU A 35 5.46 -3.76 0.66
C GLU A 35 4.09 -4.16 1.20
N TYR A 36 3.50 -5.18 0.59
CA TYR A 36 2.20 -5.72 0.99
C TYR A 36 2.34 -7.14 1.54
N THR A 37 1.76 -7.38 2.70
CA THR A 37 1.70 -8.70 3.35
C THR A 37 0.26 -9.09 3.58
N GLN A 38 -0.18 -10.22 3.02
CA GLN A 38 -1.52 -10.75 3.30
C GLN A 38 -1.60 -11.27 4.74
N LEU A 39 -2.59 -10.83 5.49
CA LEU A 39 -2.79 -11.19 6.90
C LEU A 39 -4.01 -12.07 7.14
N SER A 40 -5.05 -11.97 6.31
CA SER A 40 -6.25 -12.82 6.43
C SER A 40 -6.26 -13.95 5.41
N SER A 41 -7.06 -14.98 5.71
CA SER A 41 -7.29 -16.11 4.81
C SER A 41 -8.08 -15.67 3.58
N GLY A 42 -7.78 -16.28 2.43
CA GLY A 42 -8.50 -16.08 1.17
C GLY A 42 -7.54 -16.05 -0.03
N GLN A 43 -8.08 -16.29 -1.20
CA GLN A 43 -7.35 -16.07 -2.43
C GLN A 43 -7.24 -14.57 -2.66
N TYR A 44 -6.01 -14.06 -2.73
CA TYR A 44 -5.77 -12.63 -2.97
C TYR A 44 -6.31 -12.21 -4.32
N GLN A 45 -7.15 -11.19 -4.32
CA GLN A 45 -7.61 -10.51 -5.52
C GLN A 45 -7.65 -9.02 -5.22
N CYS A 46 -7.00 -8.25 -6.06
CA CYS A 46 -7.03 -6.80 -6.00
C CYS A 46 -7.15 -6.22 -7.41
N GLU A 47 -8.21 -5.47 -7.65
CA GLU A 47 -8.41 -4.72 -8.88
C GLU A 47 -7.81 -3.32 -8.70
N THR A 48 -6.97 -2.91 -9.64
CA THR A 48 -6.41 -1.56 -9.69
C THR A 48 -6.77 -0.90 -11.02
N ARG A 49 -7.07 0.38 -10.94
CA ARG A 49 -7.27 1.26 -12.09
C ARG A 49 -6.49 2.53 -11.83
N GLU A 50 -5.65 2.92 -12.74
CA GLU A 50 -4.72 4.04 -12.55
C GLU A 50 -4.67 4.92 -13.79
N MET A 51 -4.62 6.22 -13.54
CA MET A 51 -4.25 7.27 -14.49
C MET A 51 -3.04 8.02 -13.95
N TRP A 52 -2.02 8.18 -14.78
CA TRP A 52 -0.85 9.00 -14.46
C TRP A 52 -0.60 10.04 -15.54
N ILE A 53 -0.38 11.26 -15.11
CA ILE A 53 0.14 12.37 -15.92
C ILE A 53 1.22 13.09 -15.10
N PRO A 54 2.15 13.86 -15.71
CA PRO A 54 3.21 14.53 -14.96
C PRO A 54 2.67 15.35 -13.80
N GLY A 55 3.06 14.98 -12.57
CA GLY A 55 2.67 15.66 -11.33
C GLY A 55 1.27 15.32 -10.80
N LEU A 56 0.57 14.34 -11.38
CA LEU A 56 -0.72 13.85 -10.87
C LEU A 56 -0.90 12.37 -11.17
N GLN A 57 -1.25 11.61 -10.14
CA GLN A 57 -1.63 10.21 -10.20
C GLN A 57 -2.97 10.04 -9.49
N ILE A 58 -3.90 9.39 -10.15
CA ILE A 58 -5.20 9.02 -9.58
C ILE A 58 -5.37 7.53 -9.79
N TYR A 59 -5.62 6.78 -8.71
CA TYR A 59 -5.88 5.36 -8.83
C TYR A 59 -6.91 4.85 -7.83
N THR A 60 -7.53 3.74 -8.16
CA THR A 60 -8.34 2.95 -7.23
C THR A 60 -7.70 1.60 -6.99
N GLU A 61 -7.81 1.12 -5.76
CA GLU A 61 -7.39 -0.20 -5.33
C GLU A 61 -8.56 -0.87 -4.61
N ALA A 62 -9.02 -2.02 -5.11
CA ALA A 62 -10.12 -2.79 -4.54
C ALA A 62 -9.65 -4.19 -4.16
N GLY A 63 -9.30 -4.39 -2.90
CA GLY A 63 -8.79 -5.63 -2.34
C GLY A 63 -9.83 -6.41 -1.57
N ASN A 64 -9.73 -7.74 -1.59
CA ASN A 64 -10.68 -8.67 -0.97
C ASN A 64 -10.17 -9.35 0.31
N VAL A 65 -8.93 -9.09 0.73
CA VAL A 65 -8.32 -9.68 1.94
C VAL A 65 -7.69 -8.60 2.79
N THR A 66 -7.59 -8.84 4.09
CA THR A 66 -6.84 -7.95 4.98
C THR A 66 -5.36 -8.05 4.69
N SER A 67 -4.72 -6.91 4.47
CA SER A 67 -3.27 -6.79 4.24
C SER A 67 -2.65 -5.75 5.17
N ASN A 68 -1.37 -5.95 5.47
CA ASN A 68 -0.52 -4.90 5.99
C ASN A 68 0.21 -4.27 4.81
N GLN A 69 0.05 -2.98 4.65
CA GLN A 69 0.66 -2.19 3.59
C GLN A 69 1.63 -1.19 4.20
N LEU A 70 2.85 -1.23 3.72
CA LEU A 70 3.95 -0.38 4.16
C LEU A 70 4.53 0.35 2.99
N GLY A 71 4.99 1.56 3.22
CA GLY A 71 5.81 2.22 2.23
C GLY A 71 5.71 3.73 2.21
N THR A 72 6.18 4.28 1.11
CA THR A 72 6.13 5.70 0.77
C THR A 72 5.53 5.87 -0.62
N ALA A 73 4.88 7.01 -0.83
CA ALA A 73 4.51 7.45 -2.16
C ALA A 73 5.71 8.14 -2.85
N TRP A 74 5.54 8.54 -4.12
CA TRP A 74 6.59 9.27 -4.80
C TRP A 74 6.93 10.59 -4.11
N CYS A 75 8.22 10.88 -4.01
CA CYS A 75 8.74 12.07 -3.34
C CYS A 75 8.17 13.36 -3.95
N ASN A 76 8.08 14.43 -3.13
CA ASN A 76 7.53 15.70 -3.52
C ASN A 76 6.05 15.66 -3.93
N SER A 77 5.26 14.76 -3.31
CA SER A 77 3.81 14.71 -3.48
C SER A 77 3.03 14.98 -2.19
N TYR A 78 1.77 15.37 -2.36
CA TYR A 78 0.72 15.21 -1.37
C TYR A 78 -0.17 14.05 -1.79
N VAL A 79 -0.49 13.18 -0.85
CA VAL A 79 -1.34 12.00 -1.06
C VAL A 79 -2.65 12.21 -0.31
N PHE A 80 -3.76 11.93 -1.00
CA PHE A 80 -5.11 11.93 -0.45
C PHE A 80 -5.68 10.53 -0.66
N ALA A 81 -5.89 9.78 0.43
CA ALA A 81 -6.44 8.43 0.40
C ALA A 81 -7.88 8.46 0.94
N LEU A 82 -8.83 7.97 0.14
CA LEU A 82 -10.26 8.04 0.39
C LEU A 82 -10.87 6.63 0.34
N PRO A 83 -11.33 6.07 1.47
CA PRO A 83 -12.10 4.84 1.45
C PRO A 83 -13.44 5.05 0.74
N CYS A 84 -13.65 4.35 -0.39
CA CYS A 84 -14.93 4.34 -1.11
C CYS A 84 -15.91 3.36 -0.47
N SER A 85 -15.39 2.17 -0.09
CA SER A 85 -16.10 1.17 0.70
C SER A 85 -15.12 0.47 1.62
N MET A 86 -15.56 0.08 2.80
CA MET A 86 -14.72 -0.59 3.80
C MET A 86 -15.63 -1.53 4.61
N GLU A 87 -15.26 -2.79 4.72
CA GLU A 87 -16.06 -3.79 5.46
C GLU A 87 -15.87 -3.64 6.97
N HIS A 88 -14.66 -3.33 7.40
CA HIS A 88 -14.29 -3.18 8.80
C HIS A 88 -13.34 -1.99 8.95
N GLU A 89 -13.17 -1.51 10.18
CA GLU A 89 -12.16 -0.49 10.45
C GLU A 89 -10.74 -0.99 10.16
N GLY A 90 -9.93 -0.14 9.55
CA GLY A 90 -8.51 -0.33 9.38
C GLY A 90 -7.69 0.41 10.43
N ARG A 91 -6.39 0.48 10.19
CA ARG A 91 -5.46 1.31 10.96
C ARG A 91 -4.47 1.97 10.01
N ILE A 92 -4.08 3.18 10.35
CA ILE A 92 -2.98 3.85 9.67
C ILE A 92 -2.06 4.47 10.72
N ASN A 93 -0.80 4.07 10.71
CA ASN A 93 0.21 4.47 11.70
C ASN A 93 -0.30 4.32 13.15
N GLY A 94 -0.94 3.19 13.46
CA GLY A 94 -1.49 2.86 14.76
C GLY A 94 -2.79 3.55 15.13
N ARG A 95 -3.34 4.43 14.30
CA ARG A 95 -4.65 5.04 14.51
C ARG A 95 -5.75 4.23 13.86
N ARG A 96 -6.88 4.16 14.51
CA ARG A 96 -8.10 3.65 13.87
C ARG A 96 -8.41 4.50 12.64
N TRP A 97 -8.73 3.83 11.57
CA TRP A 97 -9.10 4.40 10.29
C TRP A 97 -10.38 3.72 9.84
N ASP A 98 -11.47 4.48 9.81
CA ASP A 98 -12.77 3.95 9.39
C ASP A 98 -13.11 4.51 8.00
N ARG A 99 -13.51 5.75 7.93
CA ARG A 99 -13.99 6.33 6.66
C ARG A 99 -13.42 7.70 6.37
N GLU A 100 -12.50 8.15 7.19
CA GLU A 100 -11.89 9.46 7.02
C GLU A 100 -11.04 9.49 5.75
N LEU A 101 -11.02 10.64 5.08
CA LEU A 101 -9.97 10.96 4.14
C LEU A 101 -8.67 11.12 4.92
N VAL A 102 -7.62 10.49 4.44
CA VAL A 102 -6.26 10.66 4.98
C VAL A 102 -5.44 11.49 4.00
N ALA A 103 -4.76 12.53 4.50
CA ALA A 103 -3.79 13.29 3.70
C ALA A 103 -2.42 13.29 4.36
N PHE A 104 -1.36 13.07 3.59
CA PHE A 104 0.03 13.06 4.04
C PHE A 104 0.99 13.43 2.91
N ARG A 105 2.27 13.67 3.23
CA ARG A 105 3.31 13.85 2.22
C ARG A 105 3.83 12.52 1.74
N GLY A 106 4.09 12.40 0.44
CA GLY A 106 4.52 11.15 -0.18
C GLY A 106 5.81 10.57 0.40
N GLU A 107 6.74 11.40 0.83
CA GLU A 107 7.97 10.97 1.50
C GLU A 107 7.77 10.45 2.94
N ASN A 108 6.59 10.67 3.53
CA ASN A 108 6.29 10.15 4.86
C ASN A 108 5.95 8.65 4.75
N GLU A 109 6.73 7.83 5.43
CA GLU A 109 6.45 6.39 5.55
C GLU A 109 5.11 6.17 6.26
N TYR A 110 4.30 5.26 5.73
CA TYR A 110 3.07 4.83 6.37
C TYR A 110 3.05 3.32 6.62
N ASP A 111 2.32 2.93 7.64
CA ASP A 111 2.02 1.55 8.03
C ASP A 111 0.51 1.42 8.18
N ALA A 112 -0.12 0.71 7.26
CA ALA A 112 -1.57 0.57 7.23
C ALA A 112 -2.00 -0.89 7.36
N LEU A 113 -2.93 -1.15 8.27
CA LEU A 113 -3.73 -2.37 8.30
C LEU A 113 -4.98 -2.10 7.48
N VAL A 114 -5.03 -2.66 6.28
CA VAL A 114 -6.06 -2.43 5.29
C VAL A 114 -6.98 -3.64 5.22
N PRO A 115 -8.26 -3.52 5.65
CA PRO A 115 -9.26 -4.58 5.50
C PRO A 115 -9.72 -4.71 4.05
N PRO A 116 -10.58 -5.69 3.70
CA PRO A 116 -11.27 -5.69 2.42
C PRO A 116 -11.96 -4.36 2.17
N MET A 117 -11.54 -3.64 1.13
CA MET A 117 -12.05 -2.30 0.83
C MET A 117 -11.76 -1.88 -0.61
N LYS A 118 -12.48 -0.84 -1.05
CA LYS A 118 -12.11 -0.06 -2.23
C LYS A 118 -11.59 1.29 -1.76
N LEU A 119 -10.38 1.62 -2.19
CA LEU A 119 -9.67 2.85 -1.88
C LEU A 119 -9.49 3.67 -3.16
N LEU A 120 -9.74 4.97 -3.10
CA LEU A 120 -9.33 5.94 -4.11
C LEU A 120 -8.16 6.72 -3.56
N ILE A 121 -7.10 6.84 -4.35
CA ILE A 121 -5.90 7.59 -4.00
C ILE A 121 -5.64 8.64 -5.06
N VAL A 122 -5.35 9.85 -4.61
CA VAL A 122 -4.90 10.98 -5.43
C VAL A 122 -3.56 11.44 -4.91
N ALA A 123 -2.51 11.31 -5.73
CA ALA A 123 -1.19 11.84 -5.43
C ALA A 123 -0.90 13.00 -6.38
N VAL A 124 -0.52 14.15 -5.84
CA VAL A 124 -0.32 15.38 -6.60
C VAL A 124 1.00 16.05 -6.21
N SER A 125 1.72 16.59 -7.20
CA SER A 125 2.98 17.31 -6.99
C SER A 125 2.81 18.46 -6.01
N ARG A 126 3.69 18.54 -4.99
CA ARG A 126 3.70 19.64 -4.04
C ARG A 126 4.01 20.99 -4.70
N ASP A 127 4.85 20.97 -5.73
CA ASP A 127 5.16 22.19 -6.48
C ASP A 127 3.92 22.73 -7.20
N SER A 128 3.14 21.82 -7.83
CA SER A 128 1.88 22.20 -8.48
C SER A 128 0.84 22.71 -7.48
N VAL A 129 0.77 22.11 -6.29
CA VAL A 129 -0.12 22.57 -5.22
C VAL A 129 0.35 23.93 -4.70
N ALA A 130 1.66 24.11 -4.46
CA ALA A 130 2.21 25.37 -3.98
C ALA A 130 1.96 26.50 -4.99
N GLU A 131 2.24 26.26 -6.27
CA GLU A 131 1.97 27.22 -7.35
C GLU A 131 0.50 27.64 -7.39
N TYR A 132 -0.43 26.69 -7.34
CA TYR A 132 -1.87 26.97 -7.34
C TYR A 132 -2.27 27.76 -6.09
N MET A 133 -1.86 27.33 -4.91
CA MET A 133 -2.22 27.96 -3.64
C MET A 133 -1.65 29.38 -3.51
N GLU A 134 -0.46 29.65 -4.04
CA GLU A 134 0.13 30.98 -4.04
C GLU A 134 -0.50 31.90 -5.09
N THR A 135 -0.80 31.40 -6.28
CA THR A 135 -1.31 32.21 -7.38
C THR A 135 -2.81 32.46 -7.33
N VAL A 136 -3.59 31.47 -6.88
CA VAL A 136 -5.06 31.50 -6.89
C VAL A 136 -5.61 31.85 -5.51
N GLU A 137 -5.11 31.19 -4.47
CA GLU A 137 -5.62 31.32 -3.10
C GLU A 137 -4.81 32.34 -2.27
N HIS A 138 -3.66 32.80 -2.77
CA HIS A 138 -2.74 33.72 -2.10
C HIS A 138 -2.24 33.26 -0.73
N VAL A 139 -2.02 31.96 -0.60
CA VAL A 139 -1.62 31.27 0.63
C VAL A 139 -0.41 30.38 0.40
N SER A 140 0.59 30.43 1.30
CA SER A 140 1.73 29.51 1.26
C SER A 140 1.43 28.22 1.99
N VAL A 141 1.80 27.08 1.39
CA VAL A 141 1.60 25.73 1.92
C VAL A 141 2.91 24.98 2.16
N THR A 142 4.05 25.67 2.18
CA THR A 142 5.40 25.08 2.22
C THR A 142 5.58 24.08 3.37
N ASP A 143 5.04 24.36 4.55
CA ASP A 143 5.16 23.52 5.75
C ASP A 143 3.93 22.65 6.02
N TRP A 144 2.90 22.70 5.17
CA TRP A 144 1.71 21.90 5.35
C TRP A 144 2.03 20.40 5.33
N LEU A 145 1.57 19.67 6.34
CA LEU A 145 1.82 18.23 6.55
C LEU A 145 3.32 17.82 6.56
N LYS A 146 4.24 18.73 6.87
CA LYS A 146 5.68 18.39 6.95
C LYS A 146 5.96 17.26 7.93
N ARG A 147 5.16 17.17 9.00
CA ARG A 147 5.22 16.08 9.98
C ARG A 147 3.82 15.61 10.29
N GLY A 148 3.53 14.34 9.99
CA GLY A 148 2.26 13.73 10.32
C GLY A 148 1.28 13.64 9.14
N MET A 149 0.02 13.43 9.48
CA MET A 149 -1.09 13.28 8.55
C MET A 149 -2.28 14.13 9.00
N LEU A 150 -3.23 14.28 8.11
CA LEU A 150 -4.55 14.84 8.38
C LEU A 150 -5.59 13.74 8.21
N LEU A 151 -6.57 13.72 9.11
CA LEU A 151 -7.79 12.93 8.97
C LEU A 151 -8.98 13.89 8.85
N VAL A 152 -9.78 13.72 7.81
CA VAL A 152 -10.94 14.56 7.52
C VAL A 152 -12.20 13.72 7.52
N GLU A 153 -13.15 14.07 8.40
CA GLU A 153 -14.41 13.32 8.60
C GLU A 153 -15.58 13.82 7.73
N ASP A 154 -15.42 14.89 6.95
CA ASP A 154 -16.48 15.47 6.12
C ASP A 154 -16.94 14.49 5.03
N GLN A 155 -18.02 13.77 5.30
CA GLN A 155 -18.58 12.77 4.40
C GLN A 155 -19.13 13.37 3.10
N ALA A 156 -19.73 14.57 3.16
CA ALA A 156 -20.28 15.22 1.97
C ALA A 156 -19.15 15.62 1.01
N TYR A 157 -18.08 16.14 1.56
CA TYR A 157 -16.90 16.50 0.79
C TYR A 157 -16.21 15.26 0.18
N LYS A 158 -16.02 14.22 0.99
CA LYS A 158 -15.46 12.95 0.54
C LYS A 158 -16.26 12.34 -0.61
N SER A 159 -17.59 12.30 -0.50
CA SER A 159 -18.45 11.76 -1.56
C SER A 159 -18.28 12.51 -2.87
N ARG A 160 -18.20 13.84 -2.83
CA ARG A 160 -17.93 14.66 -4.03
C ARG A 160 -16.55 14.37 -4.64
N MET A 161 -15.51 14.20 -3.81
CA MET A 161 -14.18 13.82 -4.29
C MET A 161 -14.19 12.45 -4.96
N VAL A 162 -14.81 11.45 -4.32
CA VAL A 162 -14.91 10.10 -4.87
C VAL A 162 -15.62 10.12 -6.21
N GLU A 163 -16.78 10.81 -6.31
CA GLU A 163 -17.53 10.92 -7.56
C GLU A 163 -16.71 11.61 -8.67
N ALA A 164 -16.08 12.73 -8.36
CA ALA A 164 -15.29 13.47 -9.34
C ALA A 164 -14.10 12.67 -9.86
N PHE A 165 -13.28 12.10 -8.96
CA PHE A 165 -12.06 11.38 -9.37
C PHE A 165 -12.35 10.01 -9.99
N THR A 166 -13.38 9.29 -9.55
CA THR A 166 -13.81 8.07 -10.24
C THR A 166 -14.36 8.38 -11.62
N GLY A 167 -15.08 9.48 -11.78
CA GLY A 167 -15.53 9.94 -13.10
C GLY A 167 -14.38 10.26 -14.05
N VAL A 168 -13.31 10.88 -13.56
CA VAL A 168 -12.08 11.11 -14.35
C VAL A 168 -11.43 9.78 -14.76
N LEU A 169 -11.28 8.84 -13.82
CA LEU A 169 -10.73 7.51 -14.11
C LEU A 169 -11.59 6.76 -15.13
N ASP A 170 -12.91 6.75 -14.96
CA ASP A 170 -13.82 6.09 -15.87
C ASP A 170 -13.71 6.65 -17.29
N GLY A 171 -13.66 7.96 -17.43
CA GLY A 171 -13.45 8.62 -18.71
C GLY A 171 -12.12 8.27 -19.37
N CYS A 172 -11.03 8.28 -18.59
CA CYS A 172 -9.69 7.94 -19.11
C CYS A 172 -9.54 6.44 -19.42
N CYS A 173 -10.17 5.55 -18.66
CA CYS A 173 -10.17 4.11 -18.96
C CYS A 173 -11.01 3.79 -20.20
N ALA A 174 -12.12 4.51 -20.41
CA ALA A 174 -12.95 4.35 -21.60
C ALA A 174 -12.24 4.84 -22.89
N ASP A 175 -11.48 5.93 -22.79
CA ASP A 175 -10.70 6.49 -23.89
C ASP A 175 -9.40 7.12 -23.40
N SER A 176 -8.33 6.32 -23.40
CA SER A 176 -6.99 6.78 -22.98
C SER A 176 -6.40 7.84 -23.93
N SER A 177 -6.92 7.98 -25.16
CA SER A 177 -6.46 8.99 -26.13
C SER A 177 -6.75 10.43 -25.66
N LEU A 178 -7.70 10.62 -24.75
CA LEU A 178 -7.99 11.92 -24.13
C LEU A 178 -6.74 12.52 -23.50
N LEU A 179 -5.91 11.71 -22.86
CA LEU A 179 -4.68 12.17 -22.22
C LEU A 179 -3.55 12.51 -23.21
N SER A 180 -3.70 12.21 -24.50
CA SER A 180 -2.77 12.67 -25.54
C SER A 180 -2.82 14.20 -25.69
N HIS A 181 -3.98 14.80 -25.44
CA HIS A 181 -4.21 16.22 -25.57
C HIS A 181 -3.71 17.00 -24.34
N ARG A 182 -2.81 17.97 -24.56
CA ARG A 182 -2.29 18.83 -23.48
C ARG A 182 -3.40 19.55 -22.72
N GLN A 183 -4.42 20.03 -23.43
CA GLN A 183 -5.57 20.72 -22.83
C GLN A 183 -6.35 19.82 -21.88
N ALA A 184 -6.56 18.54 -22.24
CA ALA A 184 -7.25 17.58 -21.37
C ALA A 184 -6.45 17.33 -20.08
N ARG A 185 -5.13 17.10 -20.19
CA ARG A 185 -4.27 16.97 -19.01
C ARG A 185 -4.26 18.21 -18.13
N SER A 186 -4.25 19.40 -18.73
CA SER A 186 -4.33 20.67 -17.99
C SER A 186 -5.66 20.80 -17.28
N ALA A 187 -6.78 20.47 -17.94
CA ALA A 187 -8.12 20.51 -17.34
C ALA A 187 -8.26 19.57 -16.15
N VAL A 188 -7.74 18.32 -16.27
CA VAL A 188 -7.75 17.35 -15.15
C VAL A 188 -6.94 17.89 -13.97
N LYS A 189 -5.76 18.46 -14.20
CA LYS A 189 -4.95 19.10 -13.13
C LYS A 189 -5.68 20.25 -12.47
N GLN A 190 -6.26 21.15 -13.26
CA GLN A 190 -7.02 22.28 -12.76
C GLN A 190 -8.19 21.83 -11.88
N ALA A 191 -9.00 20.90 -12.38
CA ALA A 191 -10.13 20.33 -11.61
C ALA A 191 -9.65 19.66 -10.32
N THR A 192 -8.52 18.95 -10.37
CA THR A 192 -7.91 18.37 -9.16
C THR A 192 -7.58 19.42 -8.13
N MET A 193 -6.94 20.54 -8.54
CA MET A 193 -6.61 21.63 -7.62
C MET A 193 -7.86 22.27 -7.01
N GLU A 194 -8.89 22.51 -7.79
CA GLU A 194 -10.17 23.08 -7.33
C GLU A 194 -10.87 22.17 -6.31
N ILE A 195 -10.69 20.83 -6.44
CA ILE A 195 -11.23 19.88 -5.49
C ILE A 195 -10.40 19.80 -4.21
N ILE A 196 -9.07 19.83 -4.27
CA ILE A 196 -8.22 19.62 -3.08
C ILE A 196 -7.96 20.92 -2.30
N ALA A 197 -7.97 22.10 -2.94
CA ALA A 197 -7.65 23.36 -2.29
C ALA A 197 -8.54 23.68 -1.06
N PRO A 198 -9.86 23.44 -1.06
CA PRO A 198 -10.68 23.64 0.13
C PRO A 198 -10.25 22.82 1.35
N ILE A 199 -9.77 21.56 1.15
CA ILE A 199 -9.24 20.75 2.26
C ILE A 199 -8.00 21.42 2.84
N ILE A 200 -7.10 21.87 1.98
CA ILE A 200 -5.86 22.53 2.40
C ILE A 200 -6.19 23.79 3.20
N LEU A 201 -7.05 24.66 2.66
CA LEU A 201 -7.43 25.93 3.29
C LEU A 201 -8.09 25.72 4.65
N GLN A 202 -9.04 24.78 4.76
CA GLN A 202 -9.75 24.50 6.02
C GLN A 202 -8.83 23.95 7.09
N ASN A 203 -7.77 23.25 6.69
CA ASN A 203 -6.90 22.52 7.59
C ASN A 203 -5.47 23.09 7.70
N LEU A 204 -5.21 24.21 7.06
CA LEU A 204 -3.88 24.83 7.01
C LEU A 204 -3.33 25.18 8.39
N ASN A 205 -4.18 25.67 9.28
CA ASN A 205 -3.84 26.10 10.63
C ASN A 205 -4.09 25.03 11.70
N LEU A 206 -4.62 23.86 11.32
CA LEU A 206 -4.77 22.77 12.27
C LEU A 206 -3.41 22.13 12.51
N PRO A 207 -3.07 21.84 13.78
CA PRO A 207 -1.86 21.09 14.05
C PRO A 207 -2.00 19.74 13.34
N PRO A 208 -1.02 19.36 12.50
CA PRO A 208 -1.03 18.03 11.90
C PRO A 208 -1.08 17.01 13.05
N ILE A 209 -1.77 15.90 12.83
CA ILE A 209 -1.67 14.77 13.72
C ILE A 209 -0.22 14.30 13.61
N ILE A 210 0.63 14.88 14.46
CA ILE A 210 2.01 14.45 14.59
C ILE A 210 1.90 13.00 15.01
N TYR A 211 2.58 12.11 14.27
CA TYR A 211 2.89 10.83 14.83
C TYR A 211 3.64 11.09 16.15
N ARG A 212 2.91 11.23 17.26
CA ARG A 212 3.55 10.83 18.50
C ARG A 212 3.91 9.39 18.18
N GLU A 213 5.18 9.14 18.09
CA GLU A 213 5.72 7.80 18.07
C GLU A 213 5.11 7.11 19.28
N PHE A 214 3.90 6.56 19.08
CA PHE A 214 3.33 5.69 20.10
C PHE A 214 4.39 4.63 20.24
N ASN A 215 4.84 4.41 21.46
CA ASN A 215 5.89 3.44 21.77
C ASN A 215 5.63 2.10 21.04
N HIS A 216 4.34 1.80 20.82
CA HIS A 216 3.86 0.61 20.11
C HIS A 216 4.20 0.58 18.61
N VAL A 217 4.09 1.70 17.89
CA VAL A 217 4.45 1.80 16.46
C VAL A 217 5.94 1.55 16.29
N GLN A 218 6.76 2.19 17.13
CA GLN A 218 8.21 1.99 17.13
C GLN A 218 8.61 0.56 17.48
N ILE A 219 7.92 -0.06 18.47
CA ILE A 219 8.15 -1.46 18.82
C ILE A 219 7.85 -2.37 17.65
N VAL A 220 6.70 -2.22 16.98
CA VAL A 220 6.33 -3.07 15.84
C VAL A 220 7.27 -2.84 14.65
N ARG A 221 7.62 -1.58 14.35
CA ARG A 221 8.55 -1.26 13.27
C ARG A 221 9.93 -1.90 13.49
N ARG A 222 10.55 -1.66 14.65
CA ARG A 222 11.86 -2.26 15.00
C ARG A 222 11.80 -3.79 15.02
N ALA A 223 10.71 -4.36 15.55
CA ALA A 223 10.53 -5.80 15.53
C ALA A 223 10.42 -6.35 14.11
N ARG A 224 9.72 -5.66 13.22
CA ARG A 224 9.58 -6.02 11.81
C ARG A 224 10.91 -5.95 11.08
N GLU A 225 11.64 -4.86 11.20
CA GLU A 225 12.99 -4.70 10.62
C GLU A 225 13.87 -5.88 11.02
N PHE A 226 13.96 -6.16 12.31
CA PHE A 226 14.74 -7.30 12.80
C PHE A 226 14.23 -8.66 12.29
N LEU A 227 12.90 -8.86 12.22
CA LEU A 227 12.29 -10.06 11.68
C LEU A 227 12.59 -10.26 10.20
N LEU A 228 12.57 -9.20 9.39
CA LEU A 228 12.86 -9.26 7.96
C LEU A 228 14.35 -9.54 7.70
N ASP A 229 15.23 -8.88 8.43
CA ASP A 229 16.70 -9.08 8.31
C ASP A 229 17.12 -10.52 8.65
N ASN A 230 16.35 -11.20 9.50
CA ASN A 230 16.66 -12.54 10.01
C ASN A 230 15.58 -13.58 9.66
N ILE A 231 14.77 -13.35 8.64
CA ILE A 231 13.52 -14.10 8.41
C ILE A 231 13.74 -15.59 8.12
N THR A 232 14.89 -15.95 7.55
CA THR A 232 15.28 -17.32 7.24
C THR A 232 15.96 -18.06 8.41
N GLU A 233 16.39 -17.31 9.43
CA GLU A 233 17.08 -17.88 10.58
C GLU A 233 16.09 -18.53 11.57
N PRO A 234 16.54 -19.58 12.31
CA PRO A 234 15.73 -20.17 13.37
C PRO A 234 15.60 -19.23 14.56
N MET A 235 14.65 -18.30 14.48
CA MET A 235 14.45 -17.23 15.44
C MET A 235 13.20 -17.48 16.30
N GLN A 236 13.31 -17.12 17.57
CA GLN A 236 12.20 -17.10 18.52
C GLN A 236 11.82 -15.66 18.87
N ILE A 237 10.59 -15.47 19.34
CA ILE A 237 10.11 -14.13 19.76
C ILE A 237 10.94 -13.56 20.93
N ILE A 238 11.57 -14.40 21.73
CA ILE A 238 12.46 -13.93 22.81
C ILE A 238 13.71 -13.23 22.24
N ASP A 239 14.19 -13.66 21.08
CA ASP A 239 15.35 -13.04 20.42
C ASP A 239 14.97 -11.64 19.91
N VAL A 240 13.77 -11.49 19.35
CA VAL A 240 13.21 -10.18 18.99
C VAL A 240 13.12 -9.27 20.21
N CYS A 241 12.55 -9.76 21.32
CA CYS A 241 12.44 -8.98 22.56
C CYS A 241 13.79 -8.50 23.08
N ARG A 242 14.81 -9.36 23.01
CA ARG A 242 16.17 -9.05 23.46
C ARG A 242 16.79 -7.98 22.57
N GLU A 243 16.68 -8.13 21.27
CA GLU A 243 17.26 -7.20 20.29
C GLU A 243 16.68 -5.79 20.41
N ILE A 244 15.35 -5.69 20.44
CA ILE A 244 14.70 -4.37 20.49
C ILE A 244 14.56 -3.79 21.90
N GLY A 245 14.96 -4.55 22.96
CA GLY A 245 14.98 -4.09 24.34
C GLY A 245 13.59 -3.94 24.97
N VAL A 246 12.63 -4.82 24.64
CA VAL A 246 11.27 -4.76 25.17
C VAL A 246 10.83 -6.07 25.82
N SER A 247 9.87 -6.01 26.74
CA SER A 247 9.27 -7.22 27.32
C SER A 247 8.37 -7.93 26.28
N ARG A 248 8.22 -9.25 26.43
CA ARG A 248 7.30 -10.04 25.62
C ARG A 248 5.86 -9.50 25.67
N ARG A 249 5.44 -9.01 26.82
CA ARG A 249 4.10 -8.42 27.00
C ARG A 249 3.95 -7.12 26.20
N ALA A 250 4.95 -6.23 26.22
CA ALA A 250 4.95 -5.00 25.44
C ALA A 250 4.92 -5.30 23.95
N LEU A 251 5.75 -6.23 23.48
CA LEU A 251 5.75 -6.67 22.09
C LEU A 251 4.38 -7.22 21.67
N GLN A 252 3.82 -8.14 22.46
CA GLN A 252 2.51 -8.74 22.16
C GLN A 252 1.40 -7.70 22.14
N TYR A 253 1.38 -6.78 23.09
CA TYR A 253 0.40 -5.70 23.14
C TYR A 253 0.52 -4.78 21.90
N SER A 254 1.74 -4.41 21.52
CA SER A 254 1.98 -3.55 20.36
C SER A 254 1.49 -4.17 19.05
N PHE A 255 1.78 -5.44 18.82
CA PHE A 255 1.28 -6.16 17.63
C PHE A 255 -0.24 -6.32 17.63
N GLN A 256 -0.83 -6.63 18.80
CA GLN A 256 -2.28 -6.74 18.93
C GLN A 256 -2.97 -5.41 18.69
N ASP A 257 -2.41 -4.32 19.20
CA ASP A 257 -2.95 -2.97 19.04
C ASP A 257 -2.86 -2.47 17.60
N LEU A 258 -1.76 -2.73 16.90
CA LEU A 258 -1.51 -2.22 15.55
C LEU A 258 -2.05 -3.10 14.45
N LEU A 259 -1.88 -4.41 14.55
CA LEU A 259 -2.14 -5.37 13.48
C LEU A 259 -3.24 -6.38 13.81
N ASN A 260 -3.82 -6.29 15.02
CA ASN A 260 -4.82 -7.22 15.54
C ASN A 260 -4.39 -8.70 15.53
N ILE A 261 -3.09 -8.96 15.49
CA ILE A 261 -2.49 -10.29 15.55
C ILE A 261 -1.33 -10.30 16.54
N ASN A 262 -0.90 -11.49 16.99
CA ASN A 262 0.26 -11.60 17.85
C ASN A 262 1.57 -11.71 17.04
N PRO A 263 2.75 -11.40 17.62
CA PRO A 263 4.03 -11.40 16.93
C PRO A 263 4.42 -12.75 16.31
N VAL A 264 4.03 -13.87 16.93
CA VAL A 264 4.31 -15.23 16.43
C VAL A 264 3.53 -15.49 15.14
N THR A 265 2.25 -15.12 15.14
CA THR A 265 1.38 -15.21 13.95
C THR A 265 1.93 -14.31 12.86
N TYR A 266 2.32 -13.09 13.18
CA TYR A 266 2.90 -12.15 12.22
C TYR A 266 4.16 -12.72 11.55
N LEU A 267 5.15 -13.17 12.33
CA LEU A 267 6.36 -13.82 11.79
C LEU A 267 6.01 -14.99 10.86
N ARG A 268 5.01 -15.77 11.27
CA ARG A 268 4.59 -16.92 10.46
C ARG A 268 3.97 -16.48 9.13
N LEU A 269 3.13 -15.45 9.15
CA LEU A 269 2.55 -14.87 7.93
C LEU A 269 3.61 -14.27 7.02
N LEU A 270 4.60 -13.55 7.55
CA LEU A 270 5.74 -13.06 6.77
C LEU A 270 6.47 -14.19 6.05
N ARG A 271 6.76 -15.30 6.76
CA ARG A 271 7.42 -16.48 6.17
C ARG A 271 6.56 -17.17 5.11
N LEU A 272 5.25 -17.27 5.33
CA LEU A 272 4.33 -17.85 4.35
C LEU A 272 4.23 -16.96 3.09
N ASN A 273 4.12 -15.64 3.25
CA ASN A 273 4.11 -14.69 2.14
C ASN A 273 5.45 -14.72 1.38
N GLY A 274 6.58 -14.77 2.08
CA GLY A 274 7.90 -14.90 1.47
C GLY A 274 8.07 -16.21 0.69
N ALA A 275 7.63 -17.33 1.26
CA ALA A 275 7.63 -18.62 0.56
C ALA A 275 6.73 -18.59 -0.69
N ARG A 276 5.57 -17.93 -0.62
CA ARG A 276 4.70 -17.73 -1.79
C ARG A 276 5.38 -16.91 -2.86
N ARG A 277 6.05 -15.81 -2.48
CA ARG A 277 6.82 -14.99 -3.41
C ARG A 277 7.90 -15.78 -4.13
N ASP A 278 8.66 -16.61 -3.40
CA ASP A 278 9.68 -17.46 -3.99
C ASP A 278 9.09 -18.49 -4.97
N LEU A 279 7.93 -19.09 -4.65
CA LEU A 279 7.23 -20.01 -5.53
C LEU A 279 6.71 -19.32 -6.80
N ILE A 280 6.21 -18.10 -6.69
CA ILE A 280 5.73 -17.29 -7.83
C ILE A 280 6.91 -16.87 -8.72
N ASN A 281 8.04 -16.50 -8.13
CA ASN A 281 9.22 -16.04 -8.86
C ASN A 281 10.12 -17.19 -9.35
N ALA A 282 9.76 -18.44 -9.12
CA ALA A 282 10.56 -19.60 -9.50
C ALA A 282 10.82 -19.69 -11.03
N GLY A 283 9.92 -19.12 -11.85
CA GLY A 283 10.09 -19.08 -13.30
C GLY A 283 10.35 -20.45 -13.91
N GLU A 284 11.28 -20.51 -14.87
CA GLU A 284 11.69 -21.77 -15.53
C GLU A 284 12.71 -22.60 -14.74
N GLN A 285 13.20 -22.11 -13.60
CA GLN A 285 14.14 -22.87 -12.79
C GLN A 285 13.43 -23.99 -12.04
N PRO A 286 14.02 -25.21 -11.97
CA PRO A 286 13.42 -26.33 -11.27
C PRO A 286 13.50 -26.14 -9.75
N VAL A 287 12.57 -25.37 -9.20
CA VAL A 287 12.43 -25.14 -7.76
C VAL A 287 11.51 -26.22 -7.19
N GLN A 288 11.94 -26.87 -6.10
CA GLN A 288 11.11 -27.81 -5.38
C GLN A 288 10.47 -27.14 -4.16
N VAL A 289 9.18 -27.41 -3.93
CA VAL A 289 8.46 -26.86 -2.76
C VAL A 289 9.22 -27.11 -1.46
N LYS A 290 9.83 -28.31 -1.30
CA LYS A 290 10.59 -28.64 -0.09
C LYS A 290 11.77 -27.70 0.19
N ASP A 291 12.44 -27.21 -0.87
CA ASP A 291 13.61 -26.33 -0.75
C ASP A 291 13.18 -24.93 -0.32
N VAL A 292 12.06 -24.45 -0.86
CA VAL A 292 11.45 -23.18 -0.43
C VAL A 292 11.00 -23.27 1.02
N VAL A 293 10.33 -24.35 1.40
CA VAL A 293 9.86 -24.60 2.78
C VAL A 293 11.03 -24.59 3.77
N ALA A 294 12.13 -25.26 3.43
CA ALA A 294 13.32 -25.31 4.27
C ALA A 294 13.97 -23.90 4.40
N ARG A 295 14.10 -23.15 3.30
CA ARG A 295 14.66 -21.78 3.28
C ARG A 295 13.91 -20.84 4.22
N TRP A 296 12.57 -20.96 4.27
CA TRP A 296 11.74 -20.11 5.12
C TRP A 296 11.55 -20.64 6.55
N GLY A 297 12.39 -21.60 6.98
CA GLY A 297 12.44 -22.10 8.35
C GLY A 297 11.25 -22.97 8.76
N PHE A 298 10.59 -23.62 7.81
CA PHE A 298 9.55 -24.61 8.10
C PHE A 298 10.13 -26.02 8.08
N TRP A 299 9.97 -26.75 9.16
CA TRP A 299 10.55 -28.11 9.33
C TRP A 299 9.62 -29.25 8.92
N HIS A 300 8.32 -28.98 8.81
CA HIS A 300 7.30 -29.97 8.52
C HIS A 300 6.50 -29.59 7.28
N LEU A 301 6.79 -30.23 6.15
CA LEU A 301 6.17 -29.95 4.85
C LEU A 301 4.63 -30.07 4.88
N SER A 302 4.09 -31.09 5.57
CA SER A 302 2.64 -31.28 5.67
C SER A 302 1.96 -30.15 6.45
N ARG A 303 2.57 -29.72 7.55
CA ARG A 303 2.06 -28.59 8.34
C ARG A 303 2.15 -27.28 7.57
N PHE A 304 3.29 -27.04 6.91
CA PHE A 304 3.44 -25.87 6.02
C PHE A 304 2.36 -25.84 4.94
N SER A 305 2.16 -26.97 4.23
CA SER A 305 1.15 -27.05 3.15
C SER A 305 -0.27 -26.79 3.66
N SER A 306 -0.59 -27.27 4.87
CA SER A 306 -1.89 -27.04 5.49
C SER A 306 -2.09 -25.54 5.83
N GLU A 307 -1.09 -24.90 6.42
CA GLU A 307 -1.12 -23.48 6.78
C GLU A 307 -1.10 -22.58 5.56
N TYR A 308 -0.31 -22.92 4.57
CA TYR A 308 -0.27 -22.21 3.29
C TYR A 308 -1.65 -22.24 2.63
N LYS A 309 -2.30 -23.43 2.57
CA LYS A 309 -3.65 -23.58 2.05
C LYS A 309 -4.67 -22.79 2.85
N GLN A 310 -4.53 -22.75 4.17
CA GLN A 310 -5.42 -21.98 5.06
C GLN A 310 -5.35 -20.48 4.75
N ILE A 311 -4.16 -19.94 4.46
CA ILE A 311 -3.98 -18.50 4.19
C ILE A 311 -4.30 -18.17 2.74
N PHE A 312 -3.78 -18.92 1.77
CA PHE A 312 -3.86 -18.55 0.34
C PHE A 312 -4.96 -19.28 -0.43
N ASN A 313 -5.68 -20.19 0.23
CA ASN A 313 -6.73 -21.04 -0.36
C ASN A 313 -6.25 -21.91 -1.55
N GLU A 314 -4.95 -22.16 -1.63
CA GLU A 314 -4.31 -23.06 -2.61
C GLU A 314 -3.12 -23.79 -1.97
N LEU A 315 -2.70 -24.90 -2.56
CA LEU A 315 -1.50 -25.61 -2.13
C LEU A 315 -0.23 -24.98 -2.72
N PRO A 316 0.94 -25.08 -2.04
CA PRO A 316 2.21 -24.59 -2.58
C PRO A 316 2.55 -25.19 -3.96
N SER A 317 2.18 -26.46 -4.18
CA SER A 317 2.36 -27.16 -5.45
C SER A 317 1.42 -26.64 -6.56
N GLU A 318 0.28 -26.10 -6.20
CA GLU A 318 -0.66 -25.47 -7.14
C GLU A 318 -0.13 -24.12 -7.56
N THR A 319 0.36 -23.30 -6.63
CA THR A 319 1.05 -22.03 -6.93
C THR A 319 2.18 -22.26 -7.95
N LEU A 320 3.07 -23.21 -7.67
CA LEU A 320 4.21 -23.51 -8.55
C LEU A 320 3.76 -24.03 -9.92
N ARG A 321 2.68 -24.84 -9.98
CA ARG A 321 2.14 -25.34 -11.24
C ARG A 321 1.56 -24.24 -12.11
N HIS A 322 0.82 -23.30 -11.54
CA HIS A 322 0.24 -22.17 -12.27
C HIS A 322 1.33 -21.31 -12.90
N VAL A 323 2.41 -21.02 -12.17
CA VAL A 323 3.54 -20.25 -12.70
C VAL A 323 4.22 -20.97 -13.86
N ASN A 324 4.49 -22.27 -13.73
CA ASN A 324 5.11 -23.07 -14.78
C ASN A 324 4.23 -23.20 -16.04
N GLN A 325 2.91 -23.16 -15.90
CA GLN A 325 1.99 -23.12 -17.04
C GLN A 325 2.03 -21.78 -17.79
N LEU A 326 2.04 -20.69 -17.04
CA LEU A 326 2.15 -19.34 -17.63
C LEU A 326 3.48 -19.14 -18.39
N ALA A 327 4.59 -19.60 -17.79
CA ALA A 327 5.92 -19.53 -18.43
C ALA A 327 6.03 -20.34 -19.75
N ARG A 328 5.23 -21.40 -19.91
CA ARG A 328 5.19 -22.21 -21.15
C ARG A 328 4.26 -21.66 -22.22
N SER A 329 3.43 -20.68 -21.90
CA SER A 329 2.43 -20.10 -22.80
C SER A 329 2.90 -18.78 -23.43
N VAL A 330 4.08 -18.30 -23.04
CA VAL A 330 4.81 -17.15 -23.59
C VAL A 330 5.96 -17.67 -24.46
#